data_ad3df1814456e1ac4fa09263454480b3
#
_entry.id   ad3df1814456e1ac4fa09263454480b3
#
_cell.length_a   1.000
_cell.length_b   1.000
_cell.length_c   1.000
_cell.angle_alpha   90.00
_cell.angle_beta   90.00
_cell.angle_gamma   90.00
#
_symmetry.space_group_name_H-M   'P 1'
#
loop_
_entity.id
_entity.type
_entity.pdbx_description
1 polymer ?
#
loop_
_entity_poly.entity_id
_entity_poly.type
_entity_poly.pdbx_seq_one_letter_code
_entity_poly.pdbx_strand_id
1 'polypeptide(L)'
;GYRASQVFYDALLVDVSTPETIGNVSGKGWAVGMLGGIACLILVLIPIQLFPGNTLMVRIAFLITALFYAASSIPLMLKVRQLNEPEKLPAGESTIAHAFKKLGNTFRDIKHYKEFIKYMVAFLIYNDGIMMLMDNAAIIAGILYGFQTSELIILIIILQVAGAGGAYLFGRISNRQSSKQAIIYSLLMLIVVVAMLFITHNKVFFYVIGALAGFSLSGVQAVSRTMVSQLAPPTKTAEFYGFLSVAGRTSTFIGPWVFGSVYAGFTNYYINKGLADTVAKSNGILWAIGSIVVFLVIGLLFLQPVRKVTHKDPLRFDE
;
A
#
# COMPACT_ATOMS: atom_id res chain seq x y z
N GLY A 1 -1.98 -2.21 17.96
CA GLY A 1 -1.85 -0.74 18.05
C GLY A 1 -1.65 -0.06 16.71
N TYR A 2 -0.48 -0.19 16.06
CA TYR A 2 -0.11 0.54 14.84
C TYR A 2 -1.15 0.45 13.70
N ARG A 3 -1.64 -0.76 13.38
CA ARG A 3 -2.61 -0.95 12.29
C ARG A 3 -3.98 -0.34 12.59
N ALA A 4 -4.38 -0.32 13.86
CA ALA A 4 -5.63 0.34 14.27
C ALA A 4 -5.50 1.86 14.15
N SER A 5 -4.36 2.44 14.55
CA SER A 5 -4.12 3.88 14.42
C SER A 5 -4.15 4.36 12.96
N GLN A 6 -3.73 3.52 12.01
CA GLN A 6 -3.80 3.86 10.59
C GLN A 6 -5.23 4.07 10.07
N VAL A 7 -6.21 3.29 10.57
CA VAL A 7 -7.62 3.46 10.17
C VAL A 7 -8.12 4.85 10.55
N PHE A 8 -7.83 5.27 11.79
CA PHE A 8 -8.20 6.60 12.27
C PHE A 8 -7.43 7.70 11.53
N TYR A 9 -6.13 7.52 11.32
CA TYR A 9 -5.31 8.45 10.55
C TYR A 9 -5.84 8.64 9.12
N ASP A 10 -6.20 7.55 8.46
CA ASP A 10 -6.72 7.60 7.09
C ASP A 10 -8.10 8.27 7.05
N ALA A 11 -8.94 8.03 8.06
CA ALA A 11 -10.26 8.67 8.17
C ALA A 11 -10.17 10.19 8.33
N LEU A 12 -9.14 10.71 9.03
CA LEU A 12 -8.90 12.15 9.17
C LEU A 12 -8.59 12.87 7.85
N LEU A 13 -8.31 12.13 6.77
CA LEU A 13 -8.05 12.73 5.45
C LEU A 13 -9.19 13.65 5.01
N VAL A 14 -10.42 13.30 5.33
CA VAL A 14 -11.62 14.10 4.98
C VAL A 14 -11.69 15.38 5.82
N ASP A 15 -11.25 15.32 7.08
CA ASP A 15 -11.26 16.50 7.97
C ASP A 15 -10.18 17.53 7.63
N VAL A 16 -9.09 17.12 6.99
CA VAL A 16 -7.95 17.99 6.64
C VAL A 16 -7.92 18.39 5.15
N SER A 17 -8.92 18.01 4.37
CA SER A 17 -8.98 18.27 2.93
C SER A 17 -10.39 18.60 2.48
N THR A 18 -10.50 19.24 1.30
CA THR A 18 -11.77 19.44 0.60
C THR A 18 -11.86 18.44 -0.57
N PRO A 19 -13.07 18.21 -1.14
CA PRO A 19 -13.20 17.36 -2.33
C PRO A 19 -12.27 17.74 -3.49
N GLU A 20 -11.92 19.04 -3.60
CA GLU A 20 -11.03 19.57 -4.63
C GLU A 20 -9.55 19.30 -4.32
N THR A 21 -9.17 19.09 -3.07
CA THR A 21 -7.77 18.99 -2.64
C THR A 21 -7.36 17.62 -2.12
N ILE A 22 -8.31 16.72 -1.90
CA ILE A 22 -8.12 15.45 -1.20
C ILE A 22 -7.02 14.57 -1.83
N GLY A 23 -6.94 14.51 -3.16
CA GLY A 23 -5.88 13.77 -3.85
C GLY A 23 -4.50 14.37 -3.61
N ASN A 24 -4.39 15.70 -3.65
CA ASN A 24 -3.14 16.42 -3.37
C ASN A 24 -2.71 16.24 -1.91
N VAL A 25 -3.64 16.34 -0.96
CA VAL A 25 -3.35 16.18 0.48
C VAL A 25 -2.90 14.75 0.76
N SER A 26 -3.61 13.75 0.24
CA SER A 26 -3.23 12.35 0.38
C SER A 26 -1.84 12.06 -0.22
N GLY A 27 -1.59 12.55 -1.44
CA GLY A 27 -0.29 12.36 -2.11
C GLY A 27 0.87 13.04 -1.38
N LYS A 28 0.68 14.28 -0.91
CA LYS A 28 1.69 15.00 -0.12
C LYS A 28 1.93 14.31 1.23
N GLY A 29 0.88 13.90 1.92
CA GLY A 29 0.99 13.18 3.19
C GLY A 29 1.79 11.89 3.04
N TRP A 30 1.52 11.12 1.98
CA TRP A 30 2.27 9.89 1.69
C TRP A 30 3.73 10.19 1.32
N ALA A 31 3.99 11.22 0.50
CA ALA A 31 5.35 11.64 0.13
C ALA A 31 6.18 12.07 1.35
N VAL A 32 5.61 12.87 2.25
CA VAL A 32 6.25 13.27 3.51
C VAL A 32 6.50 12.06 4.40
N GLY A 33 5.54 11.11 4.45
CA GLY A 33 5.70 9.85 5.17
C GLY A 33 6.89 9.02 4.65
N MET A 34 7.07 8.92 3.33
CA MET A 34 8.23 8.25 2.73
C MET A 34 9.56 8.92 3.12
N LEU A 35 9.64 10.24 3.07
CA LEU A 35 10.82 10.99 3.50
C LEU A 35 11.08 10.84 5.00
N GLY A 36 10.02 10.84 5.82
CA GLY A 36 10.10 10.55 7.25
C GLY A 36 10.62 9.13 7.51
N GLY A 37 10.21 8.14 6.73
CA GLY A 37 10.73 6.79 6.78
C GLY A 37 12.23 6.71 6.51
N ILE A 38 12.74 7.46 5.52
CA ILE A 38 14.18 7.56 5.24
C ILE A 38 14.92 8.20 6.41
N ALA A 39 14.40 9.29 6.98
CA ALA A 39 15.00 9.95 8.12
C ALA A 39 15.10 9.00 9.33
N CYS A 40 14.04 8.27 9.63
CA CYS A 40 14.04 7.24 10.68
C CYS A 40 15.05 6.13 10.39
N LEU A 41 15.10 5.63 9.15
CA LEU A 41 16.05 4.59 8.73
C LEU A 41 17.50 5.03 8.94
N ILE A 42 17.86 6.26 8.57
CA ILE A 42 19.19 6.82 8.77
C ILE A 42 19.52 6.89 10.25
N LEU A 43 18.59 7.42 11.07
CA LEU A 43 18.78 7.51 12.53
C LEU A 43 19.03 6.15 13.19
N VAL A 44 18.40 5.09 12.69
CA VAL A 44 18.55 3.71 13.17
C VAL A 44 19.83 3.07 12.66
N LEU A 45 20.20 3.33 11.40
CA LEU A 45 21.38 2.70 10.79
C LEU A 45 22.69 3.23 11.34
N ILE A 46 22.77 4.52 11.69
CA ILE A 46 24.00 5.14 12.23
C ILE A 46 24.55 4.37 13.44
N PRO A 47 23.82 4.18 14.55
CA PRO A 47 24.36 3.46 15.70
C PRO A 47 24.66 1.99 15.41
N ILE A 48 23.90 1.31 14.54
CA ILE A 48 24.15 -0.08 14.14
C ILE A 48 25.47 -0.20 13.37
N GLN A 49 25.76 0.74 12.47
CA GLN A 49 26.98 0.74 11.67
C GLN A 49 28.23 1.15 12.46
N LEU A 50 28.08 2.08 13.43
CA LEU A 50 29.17 2.52 14.29
C LEU A 50 29.64 1.43 15.27
N PHE A 51 28.74 0.54 15.66
CA PHE A 51 29.00 -0.53 16.62
C PHE A 51 28.55 -1.91 16.09
N PRO A 52 29.20 -2.43 15.04
CA PRO A 52 28.81 -3.67 14.40
C PRO A 52 28.88 -4.85 15.38
N GLY A 53 27.85 -5.70 15.35
CA GLY A 53 27.74 -6.87 16.23
C GLY A 53 27.24 -6.57 17.65
N ASN A 54 27.03 -5.32 18.01
CA ASN A 54 26.52 -4.96 19.34
C ASN A 54 24.99 -5.07 19.39
N THR A 55 24.49 -6.09 20.09
CA THR A 55 23.04 -6.34 20.28
C THR A 55 22.32 -5.23 21.00
N LEU A 56 23.00 -4.44 21.83
CA LEU A 56 22.43 -3.27 22.51
C LEU A 56 22.01 -2.20 21.49
N MET A 57 22.82 -1.97 20.44
CA MET A 57 22.50 -1.00 19.38
C MET A 57 21.22 -1.39 18.62
N VAL A 58 21.01 -2.69 18.41
CA VAL A 58 19.76 -3.19 17.81
C VAL A 58 18.55 -2.89 18.72
N ARG A 59 18.70 -3.05 20.04
CA ARG A 59 17.62 -2.71 21.00
C ARG A 59 17.37 -1.20 21.05
N ILE A 60 18.41 -0.38 21.01
CA ILE A 60 18.31 1.09 20.93
C ILE A 60 17.58 1.52 19.64
N ALA A 61 17.78 0.81 18.53
CA ALA A 61 17.10 1.06 17.28
C ALA A 61 15.55 1.01 17.42
N PHE A 62 15.02 0.03 18.18
CA PHE A 62 13.59 -0.03 18.49
C PHE A 62 13.12 1.17 19.30
N LEU A 63 13.92 1.62 20.27
CA LEU A 63 13.59 2.79 21.07
C LEU A 63 13.59 4.07 20.23
N ILE A 64 14.61 4.26 19.38
CA ILE A 64 14.67 5.38 18.42
C ILE A 64 13.44 5.40 17.55
N THR A 65 13.04 4.23 16.97
CA THR A 65 11.85 4.12 16.11
C THR A 65 10.58 4.50 16.88
N ALA A 66 10.43 4.03 18.12
CA ALA A 66 9.28 4.32 18.96
C ALA A 66 9.18 5.82 19.28
N LEU A 67 10.31 6.46 19.66
CA LEU A 67 10.38 7.89 19.95
C LEU A 67 10.12 8.73 18.71
N PHE A 68 10.69 8.34 17.57
CA PHE A 68 10.45 9.00 16.28
C PHE A 68 8.97 8.95 15.90
N TYR A 69 8.33 7.79 16.04
CA TYR A 69 6.90 7.61 15.77
C TYR A 69 6.05 8.48 16.73
N ALA A 70 6.34 8.46 18.01
CA ALA A 70 5.65 9.27 19.01
C ALA A 70 5.78 10.78 18.69
N ALA A 71 7.01 11.26 18.46
CA ALA A 71 7.28 12.65 18.12
C ALA A 71 6.57 13.09 16.84
N SER A 72 6.57 12.25 15.81
CA SER A 72 5.88 12.51 14.54
C SER A 72 4.35 12.54 14.66
N SER A 73 3.79 11.91 15.71
CA SER A 73 2.34 11.90 15.96
C SER A 73 1.86 13.16 16.72
N ILE A 74 2.75 13.87 17.42
CA ILE A 74 2.40 15.07 18.22
C ILE A 74 1.71 16.17 17.39
N PRO A 75 2.21 16.57 16.20
CA PRO A 75 1.55 17.61 15.41
C PRO A 75 0.12 17.22 15.00
N LEU A 76 -0.13 15.94 14.71
CA LEU A 76 -1.46 15.46 14.41
C LEU A 76 -2.40 15.64 15.60
N MET A 77 -1.98 15.19 16.78
CA MET A 77 -2.79 15.29 18.01
C MET A 77 -3.08 16.73 18.44
N LEU A 78 -2.15 17.65 18.19
CA LEU A 78 -2.28 19.05 18.63
C LEU A 78 -3.02 19.93 17.62
N LYS A 79 -2.92 19.67 16.32
CA LYS A 79 -3.40 20.59 15.28
C LYS A 79 -4.62 20.10 14.52
N VAL A 80 -4.83 18.78 14.41
CA VAL A 80 -5.97 18.25 13.66
C VAL A 80 -7.17 18.16 14.59
N ARG A 81 -8.27 18.78 14.15
CA ARG A 81 -9.57 18.69 14.82
C ARG A 81 -10.52 17.95 13.91
N GLN A 82 -11.34 17.06 14.47
CA GLN A 82 -12.45 16.47 13.77
C GLN A 82 -13.51 17.54 13.48
N LEU A 83 -13.90 17.67 12.22
CA LEU A 83 -14.93 18.63 11.79
C LEU A 83 -16.33 18.09 12.05
N ASN A 84 -16.52 16.77 11.97
CA ASN A 84 -17.79 16.13 12.23
C ASN A 84 -17.93 15.85 13.74
N GLU A 85 -19.03 16.32 14.33
CA GLU A 85 -19.33 15.98 15.72
C GLU A 85 -19.52 14.46 15.86
N PRO A 86 -18.92 13.85 16.90
CA PRO A 86 -19.11 12.43 17.16
C PRO A 86 -20.59 12.16 17.44
N GLU A 87 -21.11 11.11 16.85
CA GLU A 87 -22.48 10.67 17.09
C GLU A 87 -22.69 10.42 18.58
N LYS A 88 -23.71 11.05 19.17
CA LYS A 88 -24.00 10.90 20.59
C LYS A 88 -24.42 9.46 20.90
N LEU A 89 -23.78 8.86 21.87
CA LEU A 89 -24.15 7.53 22.32
C LEU A 89 -25.59 7.54 22.87
N PRO A 90 -26.47 6.62 22.46
CA PRO A 90 -27.75 6.45 23.13
C PRO A 90 -27.57 6.18 24.61
N ALA A 91 -28.43 6.79 25.43
CA ALA A 91 -28.36 6.63 26.89
C ALA A 91 -28.51 5.14 27.27
N GLY A 92 -27.51 4.60 27.99
CA GLY A 92 -27.50 3.22 28.46
C GLY A 92 -26.85 2.18 27.54
N GLU A 93 -26.39 2.54 26.32
CA GLU A 93 -25.60 1.63 25.47
C GLU A 93 -24.10 1.70 25.82
N SER A 94 -23.46 0.54 25.84
CA SER A 94 -21.98 0.47 25.90
C SER A 94 -21.37 0.95 24.59
N THR A 95 -20.30 1.77 24.65
CA THR A 95 -19.56 2.25 23.48
C THR A 95 -19.13 1.11 22.56
N ILE A 96 -18.68 0.00 23.13
CA ILE A 96 -18.23 -1.17 22.36
C ILE A 96 -19.41 -1.84 21.65
N ALA A 97 -20.51 -2.07 22.37
CA ALA A 97 -21.72 -2.69 21.78
C ALA A 97 -22.30 -1.82 20.67
N HIS A 98 -22.36 -0.50 20.87
CA HIS A 98 -22.79 0.46 19.86
C HIS A 98 -21.90 0.43 18.61
N ALA A 99 -20.58 0.42 18.78
CA ALA A 99 -19.62 0.34 17.68
C ALA A 99 -19.79 -0.95 16.85
N PHE A 100 -19.93 -2.12 17.50
CA PHE A 100 -20.18 -3.37 16.77
C PHE A 100 -21.53 -3.41 16.09
N LYS A 101 -22.58 -2.87 16.70
CA LYS A 101 -23.92 -2.76 16.11
C LYS A 101 -23.88 -1.84 14.87
N LYS A 102 -23.20 -0.70 14.96
CA LYS A 102 -23.03 0.24 13.85
C LYS A 102 -22.25 -0.40 12.71
N LEU A 103 -21.14 -1.08 13.01
CA LEU A 103 -20.36 -1.82 12.03
C LEU A 103 -21.20 -2.92 11.34
N GLY A 104 -22.01 -3.67 12.10
CA GLY A 104 -22.92 -4.69 11.59
C GLY A 104 -23.99 -4.10 10.67
N ASN A 105 -24.56 -2.95 11.03
CA ASN A 105 -25.51 -2.24 10.19
C ASN A 105 -24.87 -1.76 8.89
N THR A 106 -23.68 -1.15 8.95
CA THR A 106 -22.94 -0.71 7.76
C THR A 106 -22.56 -1.89 6.87
N PHE A 107 -22.18 -3.03 7.45
CA PHE A 107 -21.91 -4.25 6.68
C PHE A 107 -23.17 -4.77 5.96
N ARG A 108 -24.34 -4.68 6.58
CA ARG A 108 -25.62 -5.04 5.94
C ARG A 108 -26.02 -4.04 4.87
N ASP A 109 -25.73 -2.76 5.09
CA ASP A 109 -26.08 -1.66 4.17
C ASP A 109 -25.09 -1.51 3.03
N ILE A 110 -23.87 -2.12 3.13
CA ILE A 110 -22.79 -1.94 2.15
C ILE A 110 -23.21 -2.35 0.74
N LYS A 111 -24.17 -3.27 0.61
CA LYS A 111 -24.76 -3.67 -0.68
C LYS A 111 -25.42 -2.53 -1.45
N HIS A 112 -25.81 -1.45 -0.77
CA HIS A 112 -26.36 -0.26 -1.40
C HIS A 112 -25.25 0.61 -2.02
N TYR A 113 -24.01 0.50 -1.57
CA TYR A 113 -22.85 1.25 -2.08
C TYR A 113 -22.14 0.47 -3.20
N LYS A 114 -22.85 0.25 -4.32
CA LYS A 114 -22.39 -0.61 -5.43
C LYS A 114 -21.03 -0.21 -5.97
N GLU A 115 -20.74 1.09 -6.10
CA GLU A 115 -19.46 1.58 -6.61
C GLU A 115 -18.31 1.28 -5.64
N PHE A 116 -18.55 1.40 -4.33
CA PHE A 116 -17.58 1.03 -3.32
C PHE A 116 -17.28 -0.49 -3.35
N ILE A 117 -18.31 -1.35 -3.48
CA ILE A 117 -18.10 -2.79 -3.58
C ILE A 117 -17.28 -3.15 -4.81
N LYS A 118 -17.60 -2.59 -5.99
CA LYS A 118 -16.81 -2.81 -7.22
C LYS A 118 -15.35 -2.42 -7.01
N TYR A 119 -15.14 -1.26 -6.38
CA TYR A 119 -13.80 -0.78 -6.07
C TYR A 119 -13.08 -1.72 -5.08
N MET A 120 -13.75 -2.16 -4.02
CA MET A 120 -13.16 -3.06 -3.02
C MET A 120 -12.73 -4.40 -3.61
N VAL A 121 -13.53 -4.98 -4.53
CA VAL A 121 -13.15 -6.20 -5.26
C VAL A 121 -11.90 -5.95 -6.11
N ALA A 122 -11.87 -4.85 -6.87
CA ALA A 122 -10.70 -4.49 -7.65
C ALA A 122 -9.48 -4.26 -6.75
N PHE A 123 -9.66 -3.54 -5.63
CA PHE A 123 -8.62 -3.25 -4.64
C PHE A 123 -8.04 -4.54 -4.07
N LEU A 124 -8.86 -5.47 -3.61
CA LEU A 124 -8.39 -6.76 -3.09
C LEU A 124 -7.45 -7.43 -4.07
N ILE A 125 -7.86 -7.54 -5.33
CA ILE A 125 -7.12 -8.29 -6.34
C ILE A 125 -5.79 -7.59 -6.69
N TYR A 126 -5.80 -6.29 -7.02
CA TYR A 126 -4.53 -5.64 -7.36
C TYR A 126 -3.61 -5.46 -6.15
N ASN A 127 -4.17 -5.31 -4.94
CA ASN A 127 -3.38 -5.20 -3.73
C ASN A 127 -2.70 -6.52 -3.36
N ASP A 128 -3.32 -7.69 -3.65
CA ASP A 128 -2.64 -8.98 -3.56
C ASP A 128 -1.37 -9.01 -4.43
N GLY A 129 -1.46 -8.55 -5.69
CA GLY A 129 -0.29 -8.43 -6.57
C GLY A 129 0.77 -7.46 -6.01
N ILE A 130 0.36 -6.35 -5.41
CA ILE A 130 1.25 -5.40 -4.75
C ILE A 130 1.95 -6.03 -3.55
N MET A 131 1.21 -6.73 -2.69
CA MET A 131 1.79 -7.40 -1.50
C MET A 131 2.76 -8.52 -1.90
N MET A 132 2.42 -9.31 -2.93
CA MET A 132 3.36 -10.29 -3.51
C MET A 132 4.70 -9.64 -3.88
N LEU A 133 4.66 -8.50 -4.58
CA LEU A 133 5.88 -7.81 -5.00
C LEU A 133 6.64 -7.24 -3.81
N MET A 134 5.96 -6.58 -2.87
CA MET A 134 6.60 -5.94 -1.71
C MET A 134 7.23 -6.96 -0.76
N ASP A 135 6.51 -8.02 -0.42
CA ASP A 135 6.96 -9.01 0.56
C ASP A 135 8.08 -9.91 0.00
N ASN A 136 8.11 -10.10 -1.34
CA ASN A 136 9.10 -10.95 -1.98
C ASN A 136 10.20 -10.19 -2.73
N ALA A 137 10.22 -8.86 -2.71
CA ALA A 137 11.20 -8.05 -3.44
C ALA A 137 12.66 -8.42 -3.11
N ALA A 138 12.97 -8.66 -1.82
CA ALA A 138 14.31 -9.06 -1.39
C ALA A 138 14.70 -10.47 -1.89
N ILE A 139 13.72 -11.39 -1.92
CA ILE A 139 13.93 -12.77 -2.44
C ILE A 139 14.17 -12.72 -3.94
N ILE A 140 13.38 -11.95 -4.67
CA ILE A 140 13.56 -11.73 -6.13
C ILE A 140 14.93 -11.14 -6.41
N ALA A 141 15.34 -10.09 -5.67
CA ALA A 141 16.64 -9.45 -5.80
C ALA A 141 17.79 -10.42 -5.51
N GLY A 142 17.67 -11.25 -4.47
CA GLY A 142 18.67 -12.25 -4.10
C GLY A 142 18.82 -13.36 -5.15
N ILE A 143 17.70 -13.95 -5.60
CA ILE A 143 17.72 -15.10 -6.53
C ILE A 143 18.12 -14.68 -7.94
N LEU A 144 17.54 -13.61 -8.50
CA LEU A 144 17.77 -13.23 -9.90
C LEU A 144 19.02 -12.37 -10.10
N TYR A 145 19.38 -11.55 -9.10
CA TYR A 145 20.43 -10.54 -9.26
C TYR A 145 21.57 -10.69 -8.26
N GLY A 146 21.51 -11.65 -7.32
CA GLY A 146 22.55 -11.89 -6.33
C GLY A 146 22.80 -10.72 -5.39
N PHE A 147 21.74 -9.98 -5.00
CA PHE A 147 21.83 -8.84 -4.09
C PHE A 147 22.23 -9.27 -2.69
N GLN A 148 23.17 -8.52 -2.10
CA GLN A 148 23.56 -8.63 -0.71
C GLN A 148 22.74 -7.69 0.16
N THR A 149 22.75 -7.90 1.49
CA THR A 149 21.95 -7.09 2.44
C THR A 149 22.22 -5.59 2.31
N SER A 150 23.47 -5.17 2.11
CA SER A 150 23.83 -3.76 1.91
C SER A 150 23.23 -3.16 0.64
N GLU A 151 23.18 -3.93 -0.45
CA GLU A 151 22.57 -3.51 -1.71
C GLU A 151 21.06 -3.38 -1.58
N LEU A 152 20.41 -4.25 -0.77
CA LEU A 152 18.98 -4.15 -0.45
C LEU A 152 18.64 -2.89 0.34
N ILE A 153 19.49 -2.45 1.26
CA ILE A 153 19.31 -1.19 1.99
C ILE A 153 19.32 0.00 1.03
N ILE A 154 20.27 0.04 0.10
CA ILE A 154 20.34 1.08 -0.94
C ILE A 154 19.08 1.04 -1.80
N LEU A 155 18.62 -0.14 -2.19
CA LEU A 155 17.38 -0.32 -2.96
C LEU A 155 16.18 0.24 -2.22
N ILE A 156 16.03 -0.02 -0.91
CA ILE A 156 14.93 0.51 -0.08
C ILE A 156 14.96 2.04 -0.07
N ILE A 157 16.11 2.67 0.05
CA ILE A 157 16.25 4.13 0.02
C ILE A 157 15.81 4.67 -1.35
N ILE A 158 16.28 4.05 -2.44
CA ILE A 158 15.89 4.43 -3.80
C ILE A 158 14.37 4.31 -3.99
N LEU A 159 13.77 3.19 -3.56
CA LEU A 159 12.33 2.95 -3.58
C LEU A 159 11.56 4.05 -2.84
N GLN A 160 12.02 4.46 -1.67
CA GLN A 160 11.33 5.47 -0.87
C GLN A 160 11.46 6.88 -1.47
N VAL A 161 12.64 7.26 -1.96
CA VAL A 161 12.84 8.56 -2.64
C VAL A 161 11.97 8.66 -3.88
N ALA A 162 12.02 7.65 -4.75
CA ALA A 162 11.17 7.60 -5.93
C ALA A 162 9.69 7.54 -5.57
N GLY A 163 9.35 6.78 -4.51
CA GLY A 163 8.00 6.67 -3.98
C GLY A 163 7.41 8.00 -3.53
N ALA A 164 8.19 8.87 -2.90
CA ALA A 164 7.75 10.21 -2.54
C ALA A 164 7.34 11.02 -3.78
N GLY A 165 8.14 10.96 -4.86
CA GLY A 165 7.81 11.56 -6.14
C GLY A 165 6.54 10.99 -6.77
N GLY A 166 6.39 9.67 -6.72
CA GLY A 166 5.21 8.96 -7.24
C GLY A 166 3.93 9.34 -6.50
N ALA A 167 3.95 9.30 -5.18
CA ALA A 167 2.81 9.69 -4.36
C ALA A 167 2.36 11.13 -4.65
N TYR A 168 3.31 12.06 -4.76
CA TYR A 168 3.02 13.46 -5.10
C TYR A 168 2.40 13.60 -6.50
N LEU A 169 3.02 12.97 -7.52
CA LEU A 169 2.55 13.08 -8.90
C LEU A 169 1.17 12.43 -9.08
N PHE A 170 0.98 11.20 -8.62
CA PHE A 170 -0.30 10.50 -8.78
C PHE A 170 -1.40 11.12 -7.92
N GLY A 171 -1.08 11.69 -6.76
CA GLY A 171 -2.01 12.51 -5.98
C GLY A 171 -2.48 13.74 -6.76
N ARG A 172 -1.58 14.40 -7.49
CA ARG A 172 -1.93 15.54 -8.36
C ARG A 172 -2.76 15.11 -9.59
N ILE A 173 -2.44 13.96 -10.19
CA ILE A 173 -3.24 13.38 -11.29
C ILE A 173 -4.65 13.05 -10.79
N SER A 174 -4.77 12.42 -9.63
CA SER A 174 -6.04 12.10 -8.97
C SER A 174 -6.92 13.35 -8.81
N ASN A 175 -6.32 14.45 -8.41
CA ASN A 175 -7.03 15.72 -8.24
C ASN A 175 -7.44 16.38 -9.57
N ARG A 176 -6.59 16.30 -10.60
CA ARG A 176 -6.83 16.96 -11.91
C ARG A 176 -7.77 16.19 -12.82
N GLN A 177 -7.71 14.86 -12.76
CA GLN A 177 -8.47 13.97 -13.64
C GLN A 177 -9.51 13.16 -12.85
N SER A 178 -9.07 12.08 -12.19
CA SER A 178 -9.85 11.29 -11.25
C SER A 178 -8.95 10.28 -10.52
N SER A 179 -9.36 9.86 -9.32
CA SER A 179 -8.63 8.82 -8.57
C SER A 179 -8.57 7.51 -9.34
N LYS A 180 -9.64 7.12 -10.04
CA LYS A 180 -9.67 5.93 -10.89
C LYS A 180 -8.58 5.97 -11.96
N GLN A 181 -8.44 7.09 -12.68
CA GLN A 181 -7.42 7.22 -13.74
C GLN A 181 -6.00 7.20 -13.18
N ALA A 182 -5.78 7.87 -12.04
CA ALA A 182 -4.48 7.85 -11.40
C ALA A 182 -4.07 6.43 -10.93
N ILE A 183 -5.02 5.63 -10.41
CA ILE A 183 -4.78 4.22 -10.07
C ILE A 183 -4.47 3.41 -11.33
N ILE A 184 -5.23 3.59 -12.43
CA ILE A 184 -5.00 2.88 -13.69
C ILE A 184 -3.58 3.16 -14.22
N TYR A 185 -3.16 4.42 -14.30
CA TYR A 185 -1.82 4.78 -14.78
C TYR A 185 -0.72 4.20 -13.89
N SER A 186 -0.92 4.24 -12.58
CA SER A 186 0.02 3.68 -11.62
C SER A 186 0.13 2.16 -11.72
N LEU A 187 -0.99 1.44 -11.89
CA LEU A 187 -1.02 -0.01 -12.10
C LEU A 187 -0.40 -0.41 -13.44
N LEU A 188 -0.71 0.31 -14.53
CA LEU A 188 -0.09 0.06 -15.83
C LEU A 188 1.43 0.23 -15.77
N MET A 189 1.91 1.29 -15.13
CA MET A 189 3.33 1.49 -14.90
C MET A 189 3.93 0.34 -14.09
N LEU A 190 3.25 -0.12 -13.03
CA LEU A 190 3.72 -1.23 -12.20
C LEU A 190 3.77 -2.55 -12.98
N ILE A 191 2.79 -2.83 -13.85
CA ILE A 191 2.79 -4.01 -14.74
C ILE A 191 4.01 -3.98 -15.65
N VAL A 192 4.30 -2.84 -16.28
CA VAL A 192 5.49 -2.68 -17.14
C VAL A 192 6.76 -2.90 -16.32
N VAL A 193 6.87 -2.32 -15.13
CA VAL A 193 8.02 -2.49 -14.23
C VAL A 193 8.24 -3.95 -13.85
N VAL A 194 7.18 -4.67 -13.49
CA VAL A 194 7.27 -6.11 -13.18
C VAL A 194 7.65 -6.92 -14.44
N ALA A 195 7.13 -6.55 -15.62
CA ALA A 195 7.51 -7.19 -16.88
C ALA A 195 9.00 -6.99 -17.23
N MET A 196 9.61 -5.86 -16.85
CA MET A 196 11.04 -5.62 -17.05
C MET A 196 11.93 -6.62 -16.27
N LEU A 197 11.44 -7.26 -15.21
CA LEU A 197 12.18 -8.29 -14.48
C LEU A 197 12.46 -9.55 -15.32
N PHE A 198 11.72 -9.78 -16.40
CA PHE A 198 11.94 -10.90 -17.32
C PHE A 198 13.03 -10.64 -18.37
N ILE A 199 13.44 -9.36 -18.55
CA ILE A 199 14.27 -8.96 -19.69
C ILE A 199 15.76 -8.96 -19.32
N THR A 200 16.12 -8.58 -18.11
CA THR A 200 17.51 -8.36 -17.72
C THR A 200 17.84 -8.84 -16.32
N HIS A 201 19.09 -9.29 -16.13
CA HIS A 201 19.64 -9.70 -14.85
C HIS A 201 20.77 -8.75 -14.38
N ASN A 202 20.83 -7.53 -14.92
CA ASN A 202 21.81 -6.53 -14.54
C ASN A 202 21.40 -5.81 -13.25
N LYS A 203 22.28 -5.78 -12.24
CA LYS A 203 22.04 -5.13 -10.94
C LYS A 203 21.71 -3.63 -11.05
N VAL A 204 22.41 -2.90 -11.90
CA VAL A 204 22.19 -1.46 -12.09
C VAL A 204 20.79 -1.22 -12.64
N PHE A 205 20.39 -2.04 -13.60
CA PHE A 205 19.03 -1.96 -14.16
C PHE A 205 17.97 -2.32 -13.13
N PHE A 206 18.26 -3.23 -12.20
CA PHE A 206 17.36 -3.55 -11.10
C PHE A 206 17.11 -2.36 -10.14
N TYR A 207 18.11 -1.51 -9.89
CA TYR A 207 17.88 -0.26 -9.15
C TYR A 207 16.91 0.68 -9.87
N VAL A 208 16.97 0.75 -11.20
CA VAL A 208 16.02 1.53 -12.01
C VAL A 208 14.62 0.93 -11.90
N ILE A 209 14.51 -0.39 -12.04
CA ILE A 209 13.24 -1.13 -11.83
C ILE A 209 12.69 -0.83 -10.42
N GLY A 210 13.53 -0.88 -9.39
CA GLY A 210 13.17 -0.56 -8.01
C GLY A 210 12.66 0.87 -7.87
N ALA A 211 13.34 1.86 -8.45
CA ALA A 211 12.90 3.25 -8.44
C ALA A 211 11.51 3.40 -9.07
N LEU A 212 11.30 2.83 -10.26
CA LEU A 212 10.01 2.86 -10.95
C LEU A 212 8.92 2.10 -10.19
N ALA A 213 9.27 0.97 -9.55
CA ALA A 213 8.37 0.23 -8.67
C ALA A 213 7.94 1.08 -7.48
N GLY A 214 8.89 1.68 -6.76
CA GLY A 214 8.59 2.57 -5.62
C GLY A 214 7.69 3.73 -6.03
N PHE A 215 7.99 4.36 -7.16
CA PHE A 215 7.20 5.44 -7.73
C PHE A 215 5.75 5.01 -8.00
N SER A 216 5.54 3.87 -8.65
CA SER A 216 4.21 3.33 -8.96
C SER A 216 3.47 2.89 -7.70
N LEU A 217 4.11 2.11 -6.83
CA LEU A 217 3.52 1.56 -5.61
C LEU A 217 2.99 2.66 -4.69
N SER A 218 3.81 3.68 -4.44
CA SER A 218 3.40 4.81 -3.61
C SER A 218 2.25 5.61 -4.22
N GLY A 219 2.21 5.70 -5.54
CA GLY A 219 1.11 6.30 -6.28
C GLY A 219 -0.20 5.55 -6.07
N VAL A 220 -0.21 4.23 -6.29
CA VAL A 220 -1.40 3.40 -6.04
C VAL A 220 -1.86 3.53 -4.60
N GLN A 221 -0.97 3.41 -3.62
CA GLN A 221 -1.32 3.45 -2.20
C GLN A 221 -1.93 4.81 -1.79
N ALA A 222 -1.30 5.92 -2.19
CA ALA A 222 -1.79 7.26 -1.88
C ALA A 222 -3.18 7.53 -2.50
N VAL A 223 -3.38 7.10 -3.76
CA VAL A 223 -4.63 7.37 -4.48
C VAL A 223 -5.74 6.39 -4.10
N SER A 224 -5.41 5.15 -3.70
CA SER A 224 -6.39 4.20 -3.19
C SER A 224 -7.13 4.73 -1.96
N ARG A 225 -6.43 5.42 -1.06
CA ARG A 225 -7.04 6.12 0.08
C ARG A 225 -8.00 7.22 -0.37
N THR A 226 -7.57 8.03 -1.33
CA THR A 226 -8.41 9.09 -1.90
C THR A 226 -9.68 8.52 -2.54
N MET A 227 -9.57 7.38 -3.25
CA MET A 227 -10.72 6.72 -3.87
C MET A 227 -11.75 6.28 -2.82
N VAL A 228 -11.31 5.74 -1.68
CA VAL A 228 -12.22 5.38 -0.57
C VAL A 228 -12.95 6.61 -0.05
N SER A 229 -12.25 7.73 0.20
CA SER A 229 -12.89 8.97 0.65
C SER A 229 -13.97 9.47 -0.31
N GLN A 230 -13.75 9.29 -1.62
CA GLN A 230 -14.68 9.74 -2.65
C GLN A 230 -15.89 8.80 -2.82
N LEU A 231 -15.74 7.52 -2.44
CA LEU A 231 -16.79 6.50 -2.53
C LEU A 231 -17.56 6.32 -1.23
N ALA A 232 -17.08 6.89 -0.12
CA ALA A 232 -17.70 6.82 1.20
C ALA A 232 -18.62 8.01 1.44
N PRO A 233 -19.80 7.79 2.07
CA PRO A 233 -20.58 8.88 2.59
C PRO A 233 -19.80 9.66 3.66
N PRO A 234 -19.93 10.99 3.72
CA PRO A 234 -19.17 11.82 4.69
C PRO A 234 -19.34 11.38 6.15
N THR A 235 -20.52 10.88 6.51
CA THR A 235 -20.87 10.44 7.86
C THR A 235 -20.35 9.04 8.23
N LYS A 236 -19.91 8.23 7.23
CA LYS A 236 -19.46 6.83 7.41
C LYS A 236 -18.01 6.59 6.98
N THR A 237 -17.24 7.64 6.77
CA THR A 237 -15.88 7.54 6.20
C THR A 237 -14.96 6.62 7.01
N ALA A 238 -14.98 6.69 8.34
CA ALA A 238 -14.16 5.84 9.20
C ALA A 238 -14.49 4.35 9.04
N GLU A 239 -15.78 4.01 8.86
CA GLU A 239 -16.23 2.64 8.64
C GLU A 239 -15.70 2.11 7.29
N PHE A 240 -15.76 2.92 6.23
CA PHE A 240 -15.27 2.57 4.90
C PHE A 240 -13.75 2.39 4.87
N TYR A 241 -12.99 3.19 5.61
CA TYR A 241 -11.56 2.95 5.82
C TYR A 241 -11.29 1.68 6.66
N GLY A 242 -12.18 1.36 7.57
CA GLY A 242 -12.17 0.07 8.28
C GLY A 242 -12.26 -1.10 7.29
N PHE A 243 -13.19 -1.06 6.34
CA PHE A 243 -13.30 -2.09 5.29
C PHE A 243 -12.05 -2.14 4.40
N LEU A 244 -11.50 -0.99 3.99
CA LEU A 244 -10.23 -0.96 3.24
C LEU A 244 -9.10 -1.62 4.02
N SER A 245 -9.00 -1.36 5.32
CA SER A 245 -7.97 -1.94 6.18
C SER A 245 -8.13 -3.45 6.33
N VAL A 246 -9.35 -3.96 6.47
CA VAL A 246 -9.64 -5.40 6.51
C VAL A 246 -9.30 -6.05 5.17
N ALA A 247 -9.73 -5.45 4.06
CA ALA A 247 -9.42 -5.92 2.72
C ALA A 247 -7.90 -5.98 2.45
N GLY A 248 -7.17 -4.91 2.80
CA GLY A 248 -5.72 -4.90 2.67
C GLY A 248 -5.01 -5.97 3.50
N ARG A 249 -5.63 -6.43 4.60
CA ARG A 249 -5.07 -7.54 5.40
C ARG A 249 -5.34 -8.90 4.78
N THR A 250 -6.46 -9.09 4.13
CA THR A 250 -6.73 -10.33 3.39
C THR A 250 -5.68 -10.53 2.30
N SER A 251 -5.30 -9.47 1.61
CA SER A 251 -4.22 -9.46 0.64
C SER A 251 -2.85 -9.86 1.20
N THR A 252 -2.59 -9.65 2.48
CA THR A 252 -1.31 -10.09 3.10
C THR A 252 -1.19 -11.60 3.26
N PHE A 253 -2.26 -12.34 3.06
CA PHE A 253 -2.25 -13.81 3.12
C PHE A 253 -2.35 -14.45 1.74
N ILE A 254 -3.34 -14.07 0.93
CA ILE A 254 -3.62 -14.74 -0.35
C ILE A 254 -2.45 -14.54 -1.33
N GLY A 255 -2.03 -13.30 -1.52
CA GLY A 255 -0.95 -12.97 -2.44
C GLY A 255 0.35 -13.74 -2.18
N PRO A 256 0.99 -13.59 -1.01
CA PRO A 256 2.21 -14.31 -0.68
C PRO A 256 2.08 -15.82 -0.72
N TRP A 257 0.91 -16.37 -0.35
CA TRP A 257 0.65 -17.80 -0.43
C TRP A 257 0.65 -18.30 -1.88
N VAL A 258 -0.02 -17.59 -2.79
CA VAL A 258 -0.01 -17.92 -4.22
C VAL A 258 1.41 -17.81 -4.78
N PHE A 259 2.13 -16.72 -4.48
CA PHE A 259 3.51 -16.53 -4.92
C PHE A 259 4.41 -17.70 -4.47
N GLY A 260 4.37 -18.04 -3.18
CA GLY A 260 5.17 -19.13 -2.63
C GLY A 260 4.81 -20.49 -3.22
N SER A 261 3.51 -20.77 -3.43
CA SER A 261 3.04 -22.02 -4.03
C SER A 261 3.48 -22.16 -5.48
N VAL A 262 3.37 -21.09 -6.28
CA VAL A 262 3.84 -21.06 -7.66
C VAL A 262 5.35 -21.24 -7.73
N TYR A 263 6.10 -20.50 -6.89
CA TYR A 263 7.55 -20.61 -6.80
C TYR A 263 8.00 -22.04 -6.48
N ALA A 264 7.44 -22.64 -5.42
CA ALA A 264 7.79 -23.99 -5.00
C ALA A 264 7.40 -25.05 -6.04
N GLY A 265 6.20 -24.93 -6.60
CA GLY A 265 5.70 -25.87 -7.60
C GLY A 265 6.58 -25.91 -8.86
N PHE A 266 6.89 -24.75 -9.42
CA PHE A 266 7.74 -24.69 -10.62
C PHE A 266 9.19 -25.00 -10.34
N THR A 267 9.73 -24.62 -9.18
CA THR A 267 11.09 -25.02 -8.78
C THR A 267 11.21 -26.54 -8.73
N ASN A 268 10.29 -27.23 -8.04
CA ASN A 268 10.26 -28.68 -7.96
C ASN A 268 10.07 -29.35 -9.34
N TYR A 269 9.22 -28.79 -10.18
CA TYR A 269 9.04 -29.28 -11.55
C TYR A 269 10.36 -29.25 -12.34
N TYR A 270 11.13 -28.17 -12.25
CA TYR A 270 12.42 -28.06 -12.96
C TYR A 270 13.52 -28.94 -12.34
N ILE A 271 13.55 -29.12 -11.02
CA ILE A 271 14.45 -30.06 -10.35
C ILE A 271 14.16 -31.50 -10.83
N ASN A 272 12.88 -31.89 -10.90
CA ASN A 272 12.47 -33.21 -11.36
C ASN A 272 12.79 -33.46 -12.86
N LYS A 273 12.98 -32.39 -13.62
CA LYS A 273 13.50 -32.43 -15.01
C LYS A 273 15.01 -32.50 -15.11
N GLY A 274 15.72 -32.57 -13.98
CA GLY A 274 17.19 -32.69 -13.94
C GLY A 274 17.95 -31.36 -14.07
N LEU A 275 17.29 -30.20 -13.92
CA LEU A 275 17.99 -28.92 -13.90
C LEU A 275 18.72 -28.74 -12.58
N ALA A 276 19.88 -28.05 -12.61
CA ALA A 276 20.59 -27.65 -11.43
C ALA A 276 19.72 -26.79 -10.52
N ASP A 277 19.87 -26.93 -9.21
CA ASP A 277 19.03 -26.26 -8.19
C ASP A 277 18.95 -24.72 -8.38
N THR A 278 20.09 -24.09 -8.71
CA THR A 278 20.14 -22.64 -8.98
C THR A 278 19.31 -22.23 -10.18
N VAL A 279 19.35 -23.01 -11.26
CA VAL A 279 18.59 -22.73 -12.49
C VAL A 279 17.11 -22.99 -12.24
N ALA A 280 16.77 -24.07 -11.53
CA ALA A 280 15.41 -24.40 -11.16
C ALA A 280 14.77 -23.30 -10.31
N LYS A 281 15.48 -22.76 -9.31
CA LYS A 281 15.05 -21.62 -8.48
C LYS A 281 14.86 -20.35 -9.30
N SER A 282 15.79 -20.04 -10.21
CA SER A 282 15.69 -18.89 -11.11
C SER A 282 14.45 -18.98 -12.01
N ASN A 283 14.18 -20.14 -12.59
CA ASN A 283 12.99 -20.35 -13.39
C ASN A 283 11.71 -20.32 -12.54
N GLY A 284 11.72 -20.93 -11.35
CA GLY A 284 10.59 -20.92 -10.42
C GLY A 284 10.17 -19.52 -10.00
N ILE A 285 11.17 -18.64 -9.71
CA ILE A 285 10.85 -17.25 -9.31
C ILE A 285 10.27 -16.42 -10.47
N LEU A 286 10.68 -16.69 -11.72
CA LEU A 286 10.07 -16.04 -12.88
C LEU A 286 8.59 -16.40 -13.02
N TRP A 287 8.18 -17.64 -12.82
CA TRP A 287 6.78 -18.03 -12.80
C TRP A 287 6.00 -17.35 -11.66
N ALA A 288 6.63 -17.27 -10.48
CA ALA A 288 6.03 -16.55 -9.35
C ALA A 288 5.85 -15.05 -9.65
N ILE A 289 6.82 -14.40 -10.31
CA ILE A 289 6.68 -13.02 -10.82
C ILE A 289 5.54 -12.92 -11.83
N GLY A 290 5.37 -13.92 -12.70
CA GLY A 290 4.23 -14.00 -13.62
C GLY A 290 2.89 -13.95 -12.90
N SER A 291 2.76 -14.58 -11.73
CA SER A 291 1.54 -14.52 -10.93
C SER A 291 1.23 -13.09 -10.43
N ILE A 292 2.25 -12.27 -10.13
CA ILE A 292 2.07 -10.85 -9.78
C ILE A 292 1.41 -10.10 -10.94
N VAL A 293 1.92 -10.29 -12.16
CA VAL A 293 1.35 -9.65 -13.36
C VAL A 293 -0.11 -10.03 -13.54
N VAL A 294 -0.45 -11.31 -13.35
CA VAL A 294 -1.83 -11.80 -13.45
C VAL A 294 -2.75 -11.08 -12.47
N PHE A 295 -2.36 -10.97 -11.19
CA PHE A 295 -3.16 -10.26 -10.18
C PHE A 295 -3.31 -8.76 -10.50
N LEU A 296 -2.25 -8.10 -10.95
CA LEU A 296 -2.31 -6.68 -11.33
C LEU A 296 -3.23 -6.46 -12.54
N VAL A 297 -3.15 -7.32 -13.56
CA VAL A 297 -4.00 -7.23 -14.75
C VAL A 297 -5.46 -7.51 -14.41
N ILE A 298 -5.76 -8.57 -13.65
CA ILE A 298 -7.12 -8.88 -13.24
C ILE A 298 -7.67 -7.73 -12.38
N GLY A 299 -6.91 -7.21 -11.42
CA GLY A 299 -7.30 -6.06 -10.60
C GLY A 299 -7.59 -4.82 -11.44
N LEU A 300 -6.77 -4.56 -12.46
CA LEU A 300 -6.98 -3.47 -13.42
C LEU A 300 -8.29 -3.67 -14.22
N LEU A 301 -8.60 -4.89 -14.65
CA LEU A 301 -9.84 -5.20 -15.35
C LEU A 301 -11.07 -4.98 -14.45
N PHE A 302 -11.01 -5.44 -13.20
CA PHE A 302 -12.08 -5.22 -12.22
C PHE A 302 -12.24 -3.75 -11.81
N LEU A 303 -11.22 -2.91 -12.00
CA LEU A 303 -11.31 -1.48 -11.78
C LEU A 303 -12.06 -0.75 -12.92
N GLN A 304 -12.15 -1.33 -14.13
CA GLN A 304 -12.81 -0.66 -15.27
C GLN A 304 -14.29 -0.32 -15.04
N PRO A 305 -15.14 -1.19 -14.46
CA PRO A 305 -16.55 -0.89 -14.24
C PRO A 305 -16.82 0.08 -13.08
N VAL A 306 -15.81 0.46 -12.30
CA VAL A 306 -15.97 1.45 -11.22
C VAL A 306 -16.22 2.82 -11.82
N ARG A 307 -17.19 3.57 -11.30
CA ARG A 307 -17.51 4.94 -11.78
C ARG A 307 -16.34 5.88 -11.54
N LYS A 308 -16.10 6.78 -12.48
CA LYS A 308 -15.18 7.91 -12.29
C LYS A 308 -15.85 8.92 -11.36
N VAL A 309 -15.25 9.15 -10.21
CA VAL A 309 -15.66 10.19 -9.27
C VAL A 309 -14.66 11.34 -9.33
N THR A 310 -15.16 12.55 -9.50
CA THR A 310 -14.36 13.78 -9.52
C THR A 310 -15.04 14.81 -8.63
N HIS A 311 -14.31 15.86 -8.25
CA HIS A 311 -14.91 16.99 -7.52
C HIS A 311 -16.02 17.72 -8.30
N LYS A 312 -16.03 17.61 -9.65
CA LYS A 312 -17.04 18.18 -10.53
C LYS A 312 -18.29 17.30 -10.71
N ASP A 313 -18.15 15.99 -10.48
CA ASP A 313 -19.20 14.98 -10.53
C ASP A 313 -19.06 14.04 -9.34
N PRO A 314 -19.43 14.48 -8.14
CA PRO A 314 -19.39 13.65 -6.94
C PRO A 314 -20.51 12.59 -6.96
N LEU A 315 -20.31 11.50 -6.17
CA LEU A 315 -21.39 10.56 -5.94
C LEU A 315 -22.49 11.23 -5.11
N ARG A 316 -23.74 11.05 -5.54
CA ARG A 316 -24.92 11.40 -4.75
C ARG A 316 -25.33 10.17 -3.95
N PHE A 317 -25.45 10.32 -2.64
CA PHE A 317 -25.79 9.24 -1.71
C PHE A 317 -27.27 9.26 -1.32
N ASP A 318 -28.02 10.24 -1.84
CA ASP A 318 -29.45 10.47 -1.53
C ASP A 318 -30.39 9.82 -2.58
N GLU A 319 -29.85 9.06 -3.54
CA GLU A 319 -30.61 8.35 -4.57
C GLU A 319 -30.63 6.82 -4.34
#